data_82aed8c3c08c9d940481cddf632a6f2f
#
_entry.id   82aed8c3c08c9d940481cddf632a6f2f
#
_cell.length_a   1.000
_cell.length_b   1.000
_cell.length_c   1.000
_cell.angle_alpha   90.00
_cell.angle_beta   90.00
_cell.angle_gamma   90.00
#
_symmetry.space_group_name_H-M   'P 1'
#
loop_
_entity.id
_entity.type
_entity.pdbx_description
1 polymer ?
#
loop_
_entity_poly.entity_id
_entity_poly.type
_entity_poly.pdbx_seq_one_letter_code
_entity_poly.pdbx_strand_id
1 'polypeptide(L)'
;MTRGAVASLGLLLLAAAVSAQTAAPPVATVQIDGVISPVTLRLVEMALTRAQADKAQALVIQLDTPGGLERSMRAICQRLLNAEIPVIVWVGPTGARAASA
;
A
#
# COMPACT_ATOMS: atom_id res chain seq x y z
N MET A 1 49.64 -8.20 -20.05
CA MET A 1 49.40 -8.31 -18.64
C MET A 1 48.34 -7.36 -18.11
N THR A 2 47.93 -6.40 -18.88
CA THR A 2 46.82 -5.50 -18.57
C THR A 2 45.42 -6.06 -18.92
N ARG A 3 45.35 -7.17 -19.64
CA ARG A 3 44.08 -7.75 -20.12
C ARG A 3 43.16 -8.30 -19.03
N GLY A 4 43.72 -8.81 -17.89
CA GLY A 4 42.93 -9.34 -16.81
C GLY A 4 42.23 -8.29 -15.94
N ALA A 5 42.81 -7.12 -15.79
CA ALA A 5 42.25 -6.01 -15.01
C ALA A 5 41.03 -5.39 -15.70
N VAL A 6 41.04 -5.29 -17.02
CA VAL A 6 39.91 -4.74 -17.81
C VAL A 6 38.69 -5.65 -17.78
N ALA A 7 38.90 -6.97 -17.85
CA ALA A 7 37.82 -7.94 -17.76
C ALA A 7 37.12 -7.94 -16.39
N SER A 8 37.87 -7.78 -15.30
CA SER A 8 37.32 -7.69 -13.95
C SER A 8 36.47 -6.44 -13.73
N LEU A 9 36.88 -5.31 -14.27
CA LEU A 9 36.13 -4.06 -14.18
C LEU A 9 34.79 -4.14 -14.94
N GLY A 10 34.77 -4.74 -16.12
CA GLY A 10 33.56 -4.93 -16.88
C GLY A 10 32.53 -5.81 -16.18
N LEU A 11 32.97 -6.87 -15.49
CA LEU A 11 32.11 -7.75 -14.73
C LEU A 11 31.47 -7.05 -13.54
N LEU A 12 32.19 -6.21 -12.80
CA LEU A 12 31.67 -5.42 -11.68
C LEU A 12 30.59 -4.42 -12.13
N LEU A 13 30.77 -3.75 -13.25
CA LEU A 13 29.79 -2.81 -13.80
C LEU A 13 28.49 -3.51 -14.20
N LEU A 14 28.56 -4.70 -14.77
CA LEU A 14 27.40 -5.50 -15.14
C LEU A 14 26.61 -5.93 -13.93
N ALA A 15 27.26 -6.36 -12.84
CA ALA A 15 26.61 -6.74 -11.60
C ALA A 15 25.87 -5.57 -10.93
N ALA A 16 26.43 -4.37 -10.94
CA ALA A 16 25.80 -3.17 -10.41
C ALA A 16 24.53 -2.80 -11.21
N ALA A 17 24.55 -2.92 -12.54
CA ALA A 17 23.40 -2.64 -13.38
C ALA A 17 22.25 -3.59 -13.12
N VAL A 18 22.51 -4.88 -12.92
CA VAL A 18 21.48 -5.90 -12.58
C VAL A 18 20.87 -5.60 -11.24
N SER A 19 21.64 -5.21 -10.21
CA SER A 19 21.12 -4.86 -8.90
C SER A 19 20.19 -3.65 -8.92
N ALA A 20 20.46 -2.65 -9.76
CA ALA A 20 19.66 -1.44 -9.87
C ALA A 20 18.28 -1.67 -10.50
N GLN A 21 18.07 -2.79 -11.22
CA GLN A 21 16.83 -3.08 -11.93
C GLN A 21 15.79 -3.87 -11.12
N THR A 22 16.12 -4.27 -9.88
CA THR A 22 15.26 -5.16 -9.08
C THR A 22 14.28 -4.44 -8.16
N ALA A 23 14.37 -3.11 -8.03
CA ALA A 23 13.50 -2.34 -7.14
C ALA A 23 12.14 -2.08 -7.78
N ALA A 24 11.08 -2.64 -7.23
CA ALA A 24 9.70 -2.38 -7.62
C ALA A 24 9.02 -1.47 -6.58
N PRO A 25 8.04 -0.61 -6.99
CA PRO A 25 7.27 0.18 -6.03
C PRO A 25 6.50 -0.74 -5.07
N PRO A 26 6.43 -0.40 -3.77
CA PRO A 26 5.72 -1.21 -2.80
C PRO A 26 4.21 -1.11 -2.97
N VAL A 27 3.49 -2.12 -2.50
CA VAL A 27 2.05 -2.08 -2.27
C VAL A 27 1.84 -1.91 -0.77
N ALA A 28 1.15 -0.86 -0.36
CA ALA A 28 0.83 -0.63 1.04
C ALA A 28 -0.43 -1.41 1.42
N THR A 29 -0.48 -1.93 2.64
CA THR A 29 -1.64 -2.65 3.15
C THR A 29 -2.04 -2.11 4.52
N VAL A 30 -3.35 -2.10 4.78
CA VAL A 30 -3.90 -1.79 6.09
C VAL A 30 -5.08 -2.71 6.38
N GLN A 31 -5.22 -3.14 7.63
CA GLN A 31 -6.31 -3.98 8.07
C GLN A 31 -7.30 -3.17 8.89
N ILE A 32 -8.57 -3.22 8.51
CA ILE A 32 -9.68 -2.64 9.26
C ILE A 32 -10.56 -3.79 9.73
N ASP A 33 -10.58 -4.00 11.02
CA ASP A 33 -11.34 -5.05 11.67
C ASP A 33 -12.18 -4.44 12.81
N GLY A 34 -13.48 -4.67 12.76
CA GLY A 34 -14.41 -4.16 13.77
C GLY A 34 -15.24 -2.97 13.34
N VAL A 35 -15.75 -2.22 14.30
CA VAL A 35 -16.71 -1.14 14.10
C VAL A 35 -16.07 0.08 13.47
N ILE A 36 -16.76 0.66 12.48
CA ILE A 36 -16.34 1.92 11.86
C ILE A 36 -16.62 3.09 12.81
N SER A 37 -15.59 3.88 13.09
CA SER A 37 -15.61 4.96 14.06
C SER A 37 -14.66 6.09 13.62
N PRO A 38 -14.59 7.22 14.35
CA PRO A 38 -13.57 8.24 14.08
C PRO A 38 -12.14 7.72 14.16
N VAL A 39 -11.89 6.69 14.97
CA VAL A 39 -10.57 6.04 15.05
C VAL A 39 -10.26 5.33 13.73
N THR A 40 -11.24 4.67 13.12
CA THR A 40 -11.08 4.02 11.82
C THR A 40 -10.76 5.04 10.72
N LEU A 41 -11.45 6.18 10.72
CA LEU A 41 -11.16 7.27 9.80
C LEU A 41 -9.70 7.73 9.92
N ARG A 42 -9.24 7.92 11.15
CA ARG A 42 -7.86 8.34 11.40
C ARG A 42 -6.85 7.30 10.90
N LEU A 43 -7.16 6.02 11.11
CA LEU A 43 -6.33 4.92 10.61
C LEU A 43 -6.20 4.97 9.08
N VAL A 44 -7.31 5.18 8.38
CA VAL A 44 -7.33 5.31 6.92
C VAL A 44 -6.51 6.53 6.46
N GLU A 45 -6.69 7.67 7.10
CA GLU A 45 -5.93 8.88 6.78
C GLU A 45 -4.43 8.67 6.96
N MET A 46 -4.02 8.04 8.05
CA MET A 46 -2.61 7.71 8.30
C MET A 46 -2.07 6.73 7.27
N ALA A 47 -2.84 5.71 6.91
CA ALA A 47 -2.44 4.73 5.91
C ALA A 47 -2.25 5.37 4.52
N LEU A 48 -3.16 6.26 4.12
CA LEU A 48 -3.05 6.99 2.85
C LEU A 48 -1.82 7.90 2.85
N THR A 49 -1.62 8.67 3.91
CA THR A 49 -0.45 9.56 4.02
C THR A 49 0.85 8.78 3.95
N ARG A 50 0.93 7.65 4.65
CA ARG A 50 2.11 6.79 4.65
C ARG A 50 2.36 6.17 3.28
N ALA A 51 1.31 5.65 2.65
CA ALA A 51 1.41 5.05 1.32
C ALA A 51 1.89 6.05 0.27
N GLN A 52 1.38 7.28 0.32
CA GLN A 52 1.80 8.35 -0.58
C GLN A 52 3.25 8.77 -0.34
N ALA A 53 3.67 8.90 0.93
CA ALA A 53 5.04 9.23 1.29
C ALA A 53 6.04 8.16 0.82
N ASP A 54 5.66 6.89 0.90
CA ASP A 54 6.47 5.76 0.47
C ASP A 54 6.40 5.52 -1.05
N LYS A 55 5.66 6.34 -1.78
CA LYS A 55 5.43 6.20 -3.23
C LYS A 55 4.89 4.82 -3.58
N ALA A 56 3.95 4.31 -2.79
CA ALA A 56 3.30 3.04 -3.03
C ALA A 56 2.50 3.10 -4.33
N GLN A 57 2.49 2.00 -5.08
CA GLN A 57 1.70 1.91 -6.31
C GLN A 57 0.21 1.70 -6.06
N ALA A 58 -0.17 1.25 -4.85
CA ALA A 58 -1.56 1.08 -4.43
C ALA A 58 -1.63 0.93 -2.91
N LEU A 59 -2.82 1.21 -2.35
CA LEU A 59 -3.17 0.88 -0.98
C LEU A 59 -4.25 -0.20 -1.00
N VAL A 60 -3.99 -1.33 -0.35
CA VAL A 60 -4.97 -2.40 -0.18
C VAL A 60 -5.52 -2.32 1.25
N ILE A 61 -6.83 -2.19 1.36
CA ILE A 61 -7.54 -2.20 2.64
C ILE A 61 -8.21 -3.56 2.80
N GLN A 62 -7.74 -4.34 3.76
CA GLN A 62 -8.41 -5.58 4.15
C GLN A 62 -9.50 -5.23 5.15
N LEU A 63 -10.76 -5.50 4.80
CA LEU A 63 -11.93 -5.04 5.54
C LEU A 63 -12.73 -6.21 6.09
N ASP A 64 -13.04 -6.13 7.37
CA ASP A 64 -14.02 -6.98 8.05
C ASP A 64 -14.75 -6.13 9.10
N THR A 65 -15.97 -5.69 8.78
CA THR A 65 -16.72 -4.79 9.65
C THR A 65 -18.22 -5.13 9.71
N PRO A 66 -18.82 -5.05 10.92
CA PRO A 66 -20.26 -5.10 11.05
C PRO A 66 -20.96 -3.77 10.73
N GLY A 67 -20.20 -2.73 10.36
CA GLY A 67 -20.69 -1.39 10.16
C GLY A 67 -20.24 -0.44 11.28
N GLY A 68 -20.91 0.69 11.39
CA GLY A 68 -20.59 1.67 12.42
C GLY A 68 -21.23 3.01 12.18
N LEU A 69 -20.52 4.09 12.53
CA LEU A 69 -21.04 5.45 12.40
C LEU A 69 -21.05 5.91 10.97
N GLU A 70 -22.22 6.29 10.46
CA GLU A 70 -22.42 6.74 9.08
C GLU A 70 -21.50 7.92 8.73
N ARG A 71 -21.37 8.88 9.64
CA ARG A 71 -20.53 10.06 9.41
C ARG A 71 -19.06 9.68 9.16
N SER A 72 -18.53 8.77 9.97
CA SER A 72 -17.17 8.27 9.78
C SER A 72 -17.02 7.52 8.47
N MET A 73 -18.01 6.71 8.13
CA MET A 73 -18.01 5.93 6.90
C MET A 73 -18.00 6.83 5.66
N ARG A 74 -18.85 7.86 5.65
CA ARG A 74 -18.85 8.87 4.57
C ARG A 74 -17.51 9.55 4.42
N ALA A 75 -16.93 9.98 5.54
CA ALA A 75 -15.62 10.64 5.53
C ALA A 75 -14.54 9.71 4.97
N ILE A 76 -14.54 8.45 5.36
CA ILE A 76 -13.62 7.44 4.81
C ILE A 76 -13.80 7.31 3.30
N CYS A 77 -15.02 7.14 2.82
CA CYS A 77 -15.30 7.03 1.39
C CYS A 77 -14.78 8.23 0.61
N GLN A 78 -14.98 9.44 1.12
CA GLN A 78 -14.47 10.65 0.49
C GLN A 78 -12.95 10.67 0.43
N ARG A 79 -12.26 10.24 1.49
CA ARG A 79 -10.80 10.13 1.50
C ARG A 79 -10.30 9.15 0.46
N LEU A 80 -10.96 8.00 0.33
CA LEU A 80 -10.57 6.97 -0.62
C LEU A 80 -10.79 7.42 -2.07
N LEU A 81 -11.92 8.08 -2.34
CA LEU A 81 -12.24 8.58 -3.67
C LEU A 81 -11.30 9.71 -4.13
N ASN A 82 -10.79 10.50 -3.20
CA ASN A 82 -9.89 11.61 -3.48
C ASN A 82 -8.41 11.23 -3.34
N ALA A 83 -8.10 9.96 -3.09
CA ALA A 83 -6.72 9.52 -2.95
C ALA A 83 -5.94 9.66 -4.27
N GLU A 84 -4.66 10.02 -4.16
CA GLU A 84 -3.78 10.17 -5.32
C GLU A 84 -3.25 8.84 -5.85
N ILE A 85 -3.38 7.77 -5.07
CA ILE A 85 -2.97 6.42 -5.46
C ILE A 85 -4.20 5.52 -5.55
N PRO A 86 -4.15 4.44 -6.34
CA PRO A 86 -5.25 3.47 -6.39
C PRO A 86 -5.49 2.84 -5.03
N VAL A 87 -6.77 2.74 -4.65
CA VAL A 87 -7.18 2.07 -3.41
C VAL A 87 -8.01 0.86 -3.76
N ILE A 88 -7.65 -0.29 -3.21
CA ILE A 88 -8.34 -1.56 -3.38
C ILE A 88 -8.89 -1.97 -2.02
N VAL A 89 -10.21 -2.16 -1.93
CA VAL A 89 -10.84 -2.67 -0.71
C VAL A 89 -11.12 -4.16 -0.93
N TRP A 90 -10.53 -4.98 -0.10
CA TRP A 90 -10.72 -6.43 -0.12
C TRP A 90 -11.46 -6.86 1.15
N VAL A 91 -12.66 -7.41 0.96
CA VAL A 91 -13.45 -7.97 2.07
C VAL A 91 -13.01 -9.42 2.26
N GLY A 92 -12.22 -9.67 3.27
CA GLY A 92 -11.62 -10.97 3.51
C GLY A 92 -10.94 -11.06 4.87
N PRO A 93 -10.51 -12.28 5.24
CA PRO A 93 -10.70 -13.57 4.56
C PRO A 93 -12.12 -14.09 4.57
N THR A 94 -12.33 -15.35 4.17
CA THR A 94 -13.65 -15.99 4.14
C THR A 94 -14.39 -15.81 5.48
N GLY A 95 -15.64 -15.37 5.40
CA GLY A 95 -16.46 -15.01 6.57
C GLY A 95 -16.43 -13.54 6.96
N ALA A 96 -15.54 -12.74 6.37
CA ALA A 96 -15.50 -11.31 6.59
C ALA A 96 -16.74 -10.61 6.01
N ARG A 97 -17.09 -9.47 6.62
CA ARG A 97 -18.27 -8.68 6.23
C ARG A 97 -17.87 -7.25 5.92
N ALA A 98 -18.67 -6.61 5.10
CA ALA A 98 -18.63 -5.17 4.85
C ALA A 98 -20.05 -4.61 5.05
N ALA A 99 -20.63 -4.86 6.21
CA ALA A 99 -22.01 -4.46 6.50
C ALA A 99 -22.09 -2.94 6.57
N SER A 100 -22.99 -2.36 5.78
CA SER A 100 -23.20 -0.90 5.69
C SER A 100 -21.95 -0.11 5.33
N ALA A 101 -20.98 -0.76 4.78
CA ALA A 101 -19.72 -0.09 4.39
C ALA A 101 -19.56 -0.01 2.87
#